data_7ed5de9dee7d87d804921961b1be1885
#
_entry.id   7ed5de9dee7d87d804921961b1be1885
#
_cell.length_a   1.000
_cell.length_b   1.000
_cell.length_c   1.000
_cell.angle_alpha   90.00
_cell.angle_beta   90.00
_cell.angle_gamma   90.00
#
_symmetry.space_group_name_H-M   'P 1'
#
loop_
_entity.id
_entity.type
_entity.pdbx_description
1 polymer ?
#
loop_
_entity_poly.entity_id
_entity_poly.type
_entity_poly.pdbx_seq_one_letter_code
_entity_poly.pdbx_strand_id
1 'polypeptide(L)'
;MMKNENLFKLGEYDEYTPYSLWTNYDEKTLRAEYSRLRSIARKRLERLESSPEFSGAQFVKNWGTGFPTVKDIGKNKMAIAANLSRVSNFLNAQSSTVTGIKETYAKMLENYNEVGYDFIDSSNVVQFSNFLDYLRSQHILRYADSDSAYEFFADYKGNRSNTQEMSAAFEKWVSRQK
;
A
#
# COMPACT_ATOMS: atom_id res chain seq x y z
N MET A 1 28.76 18.20 6.12
CA MET A 1 28.49 17.51 5.63
C MET A 1 27.35 17.28 5.57
N MET A 2 26.74 17.23 5.24
CA MET A 2 25.78 17.08 5.15
C MET A 2 25.45 16.25 5.14
N LYS A 3 25.64 15.79 5.36
CA LYS A 3 25.28 15.09 5.13
C LYS A 3 24.35 14.31 5.72
N ASN A 4 24.21 14.06 7.07
CA ASN A 4 23.14 13.38 7.76
C ASN A 4 21.79 14.00 7.50
N GLU A 5 21.80 15.32 7.51
CA GLU A 5 20.60 16.09 7.25
C GLU A 5 19.96 15.72 5.92
N ASN A 6 20.77 15.58 4.89
CA ASN A 6 20.26 15.24 3.57
C ASN A 6 19.77 13.81 3.47
N LEU A 7 20.40 12.89 4.19
CA LEU A 7 19.99 11.49 4.19
C LEU A 7 18.60 11.31 4.77
N PHE A 8 18.21 12.16 5.70
CA PHE A 8 16.94 12.01 6.40
C PHE A 8 15.87 12.98 5.95
N LYS A 9 16.17 13.78 4.97
CA LYS A 9 15.26 14.78 4.47
C LYS A 9 14.29 14.17 3.48
N LEU A 10 12.99 14.34 3.73
CA LEU A 10 11.97 13.78 2.86
C LEU A 10 12.07 14.33 1.45
N GLY A 11 11.91 13.44 0.49
CA GLY A 11 11.91 13.80 -0.92
C GLY A 11 13.28 13.90 -1.55
N GLU A 12 14.32 13.64 -0.78
CA GLU A 12 15.69 13.71 -1.30
C GLU A 12 16.34 12.35 -1.51
N TYR A 13 15.62 11.29 -1.21
CA TYR A 13 16.13 9.93 -1.39
C TYR A 13 15.63 9.35 -2.70
N ASP A 14 16.35 8.39 -3.19
CA ASP A 14 15.84 7.54 -4.24
C ASP A 14 14.68 6.71 -3.69
N GLU A 15 13.89 6.18 -4.56
CA GLU A 15 12.80 5.31 -4.23
C GLU A 15 13.22 4.17 -3.30
N TYR A 16 14.51 3.96 -3.18
CA TYR A 16 15.07 2.91 -2.44
C TYR A 16 16.43 3.29 -1.90
N THR A 17 16.43 3.46 -0.63
CA THR A 17 17.65 3.77 0.10
C THR A 17 18.17 2.49 0.74
N PRO A 18 19.33 1.98 0.29
CA PRO A 18 19.86 0.74 0.83
C PRO A 18 20.16 0.87 2.32
N TYR A 19 19.83 -0.16 3.07
CA TYR A 19 20.12 -0.13 4.51
C TYR A 19 21.63 0.00 4.80
N SER A 20 22.47 -0.38 3.85
CA SER A 20 23.92 -0.26 4.00
C SER A 20 24.39 1.19 4.22
N LEU A 21 23.61 2.16 3.74
CA LEU A 21 23.93 3.57 4.00
C LEU A 21 23.76 3.92 5.47
N TRP A 22 22.80 3.27 6.12
CA TRP A 22 22.50 3.55 7.52
C TRP A 22 23.54 2.95 8.46
N THR A 23 24.19 1.87 8.07
CA THR A 23 25.14 1.20 8.94
C THR A 23 26.38 2.04 9.24
N ASN A 24 26.57 3.17 8.54
CA ASN A 24 27.66 4.10 8.82
C ASN A 24 27.43 4.95 10.06
N TYR A 25 26.25 4.90 10.62
CA TYR A 25 25.88 5.72 11.79
C TYR A 25 25.84 4.86 13.05
N ASP A 26 25.99 5.49 14.21
CA ASP A 26 25.92 4.74 15.45
C ASP A 26 24.48 4.40 15.82
N GLU A 27 24.31 3.45 16.71
CA GLU A 27 23.00 2.94 17.08
C GLU A 27 22.08 4.05 17.64
N LYS A 28 22.62 4.92 18.45
CA LYS A 28 21.85 6.00 19.07
C LYS A 28 21.26 6.93 18.02
N THR A 29 22.08 7.31 17.03
CA THR A 29 21.65 8.15 15.93
C THR A 29 20.57 7.46 15.10
N LEU A 30 20.78 6.19 14.81
CA LEU A 30 19.81 5.43 14.02
C LEU A 30 18.47 5.32 14.72
N ARG A 31 18.47 5.08 16.02
CA ARG A 31 17.23 4.99 16.80
C ARG A 31 16.48 6.32 16.82
N ALA A 32 17.21 7.42 17.01
CA ALA A 32 16.61 8.75 17.00
C ALA A 32 15.97 9.06 15.67
N GLU A 33 16.66 8.76 14.57
CA GLU A 33 16.14 9.02 13.23
C GLU A 33 14.97 8.12 12.90
N TYR A 34 15.03 6.87 13.31
CA TYR A 34 13.88 5.97 13.11
C TYR A 34 12.64 6.50 13.84
N SER A 35 12.82 6.95 15.07
CA SER A 35 11.70 7.51 15.83
C SER A 35 11.07 8.70 15.12
N ARG A 36 11.91 9.58 14.59
CA ARG A 36 11.45 10.76 13.87
C ARG A 36 10.71 10.39 12.59
N LEU A 37 11.32 9.54 11.78
CA LEU A 37 10.73 9.14 10.49
C LEU A 37 9.47 8.30 10.70
N ARG A 38 9.48 7.43 11.69
CA ARG A 38 8.30 6.63 12.00
C ARG A 38 7.11 7.51 12.38
N SER A 39 7.37 8.56 13.18
CA SER A 39 6.32 9.49 13.58
C SER A 39 5.67 10.14 12.35
N ILE A 40 6.49 10.56 11.39
CA ILE A 40 5.99 11.15 10.14
C ILE A 40 5.20 10.13 9.33
N ALA A 41 5.74 8.91 9.24
CA ALA A 41 5.10 7.84 8.48
C ALA A 41 3.75 7.45 9.10
N ARG A 42 3.67 7.36 10.43
CA ARG A 42 2.42 7.04 11.11
C ARG A 42 1.36 8.11 10.87
N LYS A 43 1.75 9.37 10.87
CA LYS A 43 0.82 10.46 10.58
C LYS A 43 0.31 10.39 9.14
N ARG A 44 1.19 10.03 8.22
CA ARG A 44 0.79 9.87 6.82
C ARG A 44 -0.20 8.71 6.66
N LEU A 45 0.07 7.60 7.32
CA LEU A 45 -0.86 6.46 7.32
C LEU A 45 -2.21 6.81 7.92
N GLU A 46 -2.21 7.57 9.01
CA GLU A 46 -3.45 8.02 9.63
C GLU A 46 -4.29 8.85 8.67
N ARG A 47 -3.66 9.72 7.90
CA ARG A 47 -4.37 10.51 6.90
C ARG A 47 -4.97 9.63 5.81
N LEU A 48 -4.24 8.62 5.38
CA LEU A 48 -4.76 7.68 4.37
C LEU A 48 -5.92 6.87 4.92
N GLU A 49 -5.79 6.39 6.15
CA GLU A 49 -6.85 5.62 6.79
C GLU A 49 -8.11 6.45 7.02
N SER A 50 -7.94 7.75 7.25
CA SER A 50 -9.05 8.67 7.48
C SER A 50 -9.70 9.16 6.19
N SER A 51 -9.04 8.96 5.06
CA SER A 51 -9.58 9.37 3.77
C SER A 51 -10.73 8.45 3.37
N PRO A 52 -11.91 8.98 3.06
CA PRO A 52 -13.01 8.13 2.62
C PRO A 52 -12.67 7.28 1.40
N GLU A 53 -11.78 7.78 0.55
CA GLU A 53 -11.39 7.10 -0.68
C GLU A 53 -10.53 5.87 -0.42
N PHE A 54 -9.74 5.89 0.63
CA PHE A 54 -8.73 4.84 0.88
C PHE A 54 -8.93 4.08 2.19
N SER A 55 -9.96 4.43 2.95
CA SER A 55 -10.27 3.73 4.19
C SER A 55 -10.51 2.25 3.90
N GLY A 56 -9.80 1.39 4.60
CA GLY A 56 -9.91 -0.05 4.41
C GLY A 56 -9.17 -0.61 3.19
N ALA A 57 -8.47 0.23 2.43
CA ALA A 57 -7.72 -0.23 1.28
C ALA A 57 -6.60 -1.18 1.70
N GLN A 58 -6.41 -2.24 0.95
CA GLN A 58 -5.42 -3.27 1.28
C GLN A 58 -4.00 -2.72 1.34
N PHE A 59 -3.65 -1.83 0.43
CA PHE A 59 -2.29 -1.26 0.44
C PHE A 59 -2.03 -0.44 1.70
N VAL A 60 -3.04 0.26 2.21
CA VAL A 60 -2.91 1.02 3.46
C VAL A 60 -2.70 0.07 4.64
N LYS A 61 -3.45 -1.01 4.68
CA LYS A 61 -3.29 -2.04 5.72
C LYS A 61 -1.91 -2.66 5.67
N ASN A 62 -1.41 -2.94 4.49
CA ASN A 62 -0.09 -3.54 4.31
C ASN A 62 1.01 -2.63 4.85
N TRP A 63 0.93 -1.34 4.58
CA TRP A 63 1.90 -0.39 5.13
C TRP A 63 1.75 -0.25 6.63
N GLY A 64 0.51 -0.27 7.14
CA GLY A 64 0.22 -0.05 8.54
C GLY A 64 0.86 -1.06 9.50
N THR A 65 1.13 -2.26 9.00
CA THR A 65 1.76 -3.30 9.81
C THR A 65 3.29 -3.23 9.77
N GLY A 66 3.84 -2.29 9.02
CA GLY A 66 5.26 -2.29 8.67
C GLY A 66 6.20 -1.48 9.54
N PHE A 67 5.70 -0.71 10.50
CA PHE A 67 6.55 0.20 11.25
C PHE A 67 6.47 -0.08 12.75
N PRO A 68 7.28 -1.04 13.25
CA PRO A 68 7.26 -1.36 14.68
C PRO A 68 7.74 -0.18 15.52
N THR A 69 7.44 -0.23 16.81
CA THR A 69 7.88 0.84 17.72
C THR A 69 9.39 0.79 17.89
N VAL A 70 9.96 1.88 18.39
CA VAL A 70 11.40 1.96 18.62
C VAL A 70 11.90 0.82 19.51
N LYS A 71 11.10 0.36 20.47
CA LYS A 71 11.45 -0.75 21.32
C LYS A 71 11.56 -2.06 20.55
N ASP A 72 10.79 -2.19 19.50
CA ASP A 72 10.61 -3.47 18.80
C ASP A 72 11.42 -3.62 17.51
N ILE A 73 12.16 -2.59 17.11
CA ILE A 73 12.89 -2.62 15.83
C ILE A 73 14.16 -3.47 15.85
N GLY A 74 14.49 -4.02 17.00
CA GLY A 74 15.68 -4.84 17.11
C GLY A 74 16.74 -4.18 17.96
N LYS A 75 17.74 -4.96 18.34
CA LYS A 75 18.76 -4.52 19.27
C LYS A 75 20.11 -4.29 18.63
N ASN A 76 20.26 -4.61 17.36
CA ASN A 76 21.53 -4.39 16.70
C ASN A 76 21.37 -3.36 15.58
N LYS A 77 22.49 -2.82 15.22
CA LYS A 77 22.60 -1.75 14.24
C LYS A 77 21.99 -2.12 12.89
N MET A 78 22.20 -3.36 12.45
CA MET A 78 21.71 -3.81 11.16
C MET A 78 20.17 -3.89 11.12
N ALA A 79 19.57 -4.36 12.21
CA ALA A 79 18.12 -4.45 12.30
C ALA A 79 17.50 -3.06 12.29
N ILE A 80 18.10 -2.12 12.99
CA ILE A 80 17.63 -0.74 13.04
C ILE A 80 17.75 -0.11 11.63
N ALA A 81 18.87 -0.33 10.97
CA ALA A 81 19.11 0.20 9.63
C ALA A 81 18.12 -0.35 8.60
N ALA A 82 17.78 -1.64 8.71
CA ALA A 82 16.80 -2.26 7.83
C ALA A 82 15.42 -1.60 7.99
N ASN A 83 15.02 -1.34 9.22
CA ASN A 83 13.74 -0.67 9.50
C ASN A 83 13.76 0.78 9.03
N LEU A 84 14.89 1.46 9.17
CA LEU A 84 15.06 2.82 8.66
C LEU A 84 14.89 2.87 7.14
N SER A 85 15.51 1.93 6.41
CA SER A 85 15.35 1.85 4.97
C SER A 85 13.89 1.68 4.59
N ARG A 86 13.20 0.84 5.31
CA ARG A 86 11.79 0.57 5.03
C ARG A 86 10.93 1.80 5.21
N VAL A 87 11.08 2.51 6.32
CA VAL A 87 10.34 3.75 6.58
C VAL A 87 10.69 4.81 5.56
N SER A 88 11.97 4.95 5.26
CA SER A 88 12.48 5.91 4.29
C SER A 88 11.88 5.66 2.91
N ASN A 89 11.85 4.40 2.49
CA ASN A 89 11.28 4.03 1.20
C ASN A 89 9.80 4.35 1.13
N PHE A 90 9.06 4.12 2.22
CA PHE A 90 7.66 4.50 2.29
C PHE A 90 7.47 5.99 2.11
N LEU A 91 8.27 6.79 2.82
CA LEU A 91 8.14 8.24 2.79
C LEU A 91 8.53 8.85 1.44
N ASN A 92 9.43 8.18 0.73
CA ASN A 92 9.86 8.66 -0.59
C ASN A 92 8.93 8.21 -1.72
N ALA A 93 8.17 7.17 -1.52
CA ALA A 93 7.29 6.67 -2.56
C ALA A 93 6.11 7.60 -2.75
N GLN A 94 5.86 8.03 -3.99
CA GLN A 94 4.69 8.85 -4.29
C GLN A 94 3.40 8.11 -3.97
N SER A 95 3.42 6.80 -4.08
CA SER A 95 2.26 5.96 -3.77
C SER A 95 1.90 5.97 -2.28
N SER A 96 2.67 6.65 -1.44
CA SER A 96 2.33 6.81 -0.02
C SER A 96 1.68 8.16 0.27
N THR A 97 1.51 9.04 -0.71
CA THR A 97 0.84 10.33 -0.54
C THR A 97 -0.56 10.26 -1.14
N VAL A 98 -1.49 11.05 -0.59
CA VAL A 98 -2.85 11.08 -1.11
C VAL A 98 -2.86 11.45 -2.60
N THR A 99 -2.10 12.47 -2.97
CA THR A 99 -2.03 12.91 -4.38
C THR A 99 -1.46 11.81 -5.27
N GLY A 100 -0.36 11.20 -4.86
CA GLY A 100 0.27 10.12 -5.64
C GLY A 100 -0.63 8.92 -5.81
N ILE A 101 -1.37 8.57 -4.76
CA ILE A 101 -2.30 7.45 -4.81
C ILE A 101 -3.46 7.78 -5.77
N LYS A 102 -3.97 9.01 -5.70
CA LYS A 102 -5.05 9.43 -6.61
C LYS A 102 -4.60 9.36 -8.06
N GLU A 103 -3.36 9.78 -8.34
CA GLU A 103 -2.80 9.70 -9.69
C GLU A 103 -2.68 8.24 -10.15
N THR A 104 -2.26 7.35 -9.25
CA THR A 104 -2.14 5.93 -9.55
C THR A 104 -3.51 5.35 -9.91
N TYR A 105 -4.52 5.65 -9.12
CA TYR A 105 -5.86 5.13 -9.39
C TYR A 105 -6.48 5.75 -10.64
N ALA A 106 -6.15 7.01 -10.95
CA ALA A 106 -6.60 7.63 -12.20
C ALA A 106 -6.06 6.88 -13.42
N LYS A 107 -4.78 6.48 -13.36
CA LYS A 107 -4.17 5.70 -14.43
C LYS A 107 -4.76 4.30 -14.52
N MET A 108 -5.01 3.68 -13.38
CA MET A 108 -5.66 2.37 -13.35
C MET A 108 -7.05 2.45 -13.98
N LEU A 109 -7.79 3.51 -13.67
CA LEU A 109 -9.11 3.72 -14.23
C LEU A 109 -9.06 3.84 -15.74
N GLU A 110 -8.11 4.60 -16.28
CA GLU A 110 -7.92 4.69 -17.72
C GLU A 110 -7.71 3.30 -18.32
N ASN A 111 -6.84 2.49 -17.70
CA ASN A 111 -6.55 1.15 -18.20
C ASN A 111 -7.78 0.25 -18.16
N TYR A 112 -8.55 0.31 -17.09
CA TYR A 112 -9.77 -0.49 -16.97
C TYR A 112 -10.78 -0.10 -18.04
N ASN A 113 -10.94 1.20 -18.30
CA ASN A 113 -11.87 1.67 -19.33
C ASN A 113 -11.42 1.28 -20.73
N GLU A 114 -10.11 1.27 -20.98
CA GLU A 114 -9.57 0.84 -22.26
C GLU A 114 -9.90 -0.61 -22.58
N VAL A 115 -9.92 -1.47 -21.56
CA VAL A 115 -10.24 -2.90 -21.77
C VAL A 115 -11.74 -3.18 -21.70
N GLY A 116 -12.56 -2.15 -21.59
CA GLY A 116 -14.01 -2.29 -21.64
C GLY A 116 -14.70 -2.42 -20.29
N TYR A 117 -14.01 -2.15 -19.20
CA TYR A 117 -14.60 -2.22 -17.86
C TYR A 117 -15.33 -0.91 -17.54
N ASP A 118 -16.38 -0.65 -18.29
CA ASP A 118 -17.10 0.63 -18.26
C ASP A 118 -17.81 0.93 -16.96
N PHE A 119 -18.13 -0.09 -16.18
CA PHE A 119 -18.75 0.10 -14.88
C PHE A 119 -17.79 0.76 -13.88
N ILE A 120 -16.48 0.59 -14.08
CA ILE A 120 -15.48 1.11 -13.15
C ILE A 120 -15.31 2.61 -13.39
N ASP A 121 -15.46 3.38 -12.32
CA ASP A 121 -15.30 4.84 -12.35
C ASP A 121 -14.53 5.29 -11.10
N SER A 122 -14.40 6.59 -10.90
CA SER A 122 -13.65 7.13 -9.77
C SER A 122 -14.25 6.78 -8.42
N SER A 123 -15.53 6.41 -8.37
CA SER A 123 -16.20 6.07 -7.13
C SER A 123 -15.97 4.63 -6.68
N ASN A 124 -15.60 3.74 -7.60
CA ASN A 124 -15.45 2.32 -7.28
C ASN A 124 -14.13 1.70 -7.69
N VAL A 125 -13.24 2.47 -8.32
CA VAL A 125 -11.95 1.92 -8.79
C VAL A 125 -11.10 1.37 -7.65
N VAL A 126 -11.11 2.00 -6.50
CA VAL A 126 -10.34 1.52 -5.33
C VAL A 126 -10.91 0.17 -4.86
N GLN A 127 -12.21 0.07 -4.78
CA GLN A 127 -12.89 -1.16 -4.36
C GLN A 127 -12.60 -2.30 -5.33
N PHE A 128 -12.67 -2.03 -6.61
CA PHE A 128 -12.39 -3.04 -7.62
C PHE A 128 -10.92 -3.50 -7.56
N SER A 129 -10.00 -2.57 -7.40
CA SER A 129 -8.59 -2.88 -7.26
C SER A 129 -8.33 -3.75 -6.01
N ASN A 130 -8.95 -3.39 -4.89
CA ASN A 130 -8.83 -4.17 -3.65
C ASN A 130 -9.38 -5.58 -3.84
N PHE A 131 -10.48 -5.69 -4.56
CA PHE A 131 -11.10 -6.97 -4.85
C PHE A 131 -10.15 -7.87 -5.65
N LEU A 132 -9.58 -7.35 -6.73
CA LEU A 132 -8.63 -8.10 -7.54
C LEU A 132 -7.39 -8.51 -6.73
N ASP A 133 -6.84 -7.59 -5.95
CA ASP A 133 -5.65 -7.85 -5.15
C ASP A 133 -5.90 -8.93 -4.11
N TYR A 134 -7.06 -8.89 -3.48
CA TYR A 134 -7.43 -9.89 -2.49
C TYR A 134 -7.58 -11.27 -3.14
N LEU A 135 -8.26 -11.34 -4.27
CA LEU A 135 -8.44 -12.60 -4.99
C LEU A 135 -7.10 -13.21 -5.39
N ARG A 136 -6.18 -12.37 -5.86
CA ARG A 136 -4.84 -12.83 -6.22
C ARG A 136 -4.05 -13.31 -5.01
N SER A 137 -4.14 -12.60 -3.90
CA SER A 137 -3.42 -12.96 -2.67
C SER A 137 -3.92 -14.27 -2.09
N GLN A 138 -5.17 -14.62 -2.31
CA GLN A 138 -5.77 -15.86 -1.84
C GLN A 138 -5.71 -16.97 -2.89
N HIS A 139 -5.05 -16.73 -4.03
CA HIS A 139 -4.95 -17.67 -5.14
C HIS A 139 -6.29 -18.09 -5.70
N ILE A 140 -7.32 -17.28 -5.52
CA ILE A 140 -8.66 -17.52 -6.05
C ILE A 140 -8.73 -17.10 -7.52
N LEU A 141 -8.13 -15.96 -7.83
CA LEU A 141 -8.15 -15.40 -9.17
C LEU A 141 -6.85 -15.68 -9.89
N ARG A 142 -6.94 -16.30 -11.05
CA ARG A 142 -5.81 -16.41 -11.95
C ARG A 142 -5.81 -15.19 -12.86
N TYR A 143 -4.68 -14.89 -13.44
CA TYR A 143 -4.53 -13.73 -14.29
C TYR A 143 -5.61 -13.67 -15.39
N ALA A 144 -5.92 -14.81 -15.97
CA ALA A 144 -6.88 -14.89 -17.07
C ALA A 144 -8.33 -14.67 -16.66
N ASP A 145 -8.60 -14.63 -15.35
CA ASP A 145 -9.97 -14.56 -14.85
C ASP A 145 -10.41 -13.16 -14.42
N SER A 146 -9.63 -12.13 -14.76
CA SER A 146 -9.96 -10.75 -14.40
C SER A 146 -11.32 -10.31 -14.96
N ASP A 147 -11.66 -10.77 -16.17
CA ASP A 147 -12.95 -10.45 -16.78
C ASP A 147 -14.12 -11.01 -15.98
N SER A 148 -13.97 -12.21 -15.46
CA SER A 148 -15.00 -12.83 -14.60
C SER A 148 -15.17 -12.03 -13.31
N ALA A 149 -14.06 -11.58 -12.72
CA ALA A 149 -14.10 -10.76 -11.51
C ALA A 149 -14.81 -9.44 -11.78
N TYR A 150 -14.53 -8.82 -12.92
CA TYR A 150 -15.19 -7.58 -13.31
C TYR A 150 -16.69 -7.79 -13.48
N GLU A 151 -17.07 -8.82 -14.22
CA GLU A 151 -18.48 -9.14 -14.46
C GLU A 151 -19.23 -9.33 -13.14
N PHE A 152 -18.63 -10.09 -12.24
CA PHE A 152 -19.22 -10.31 -10.92
C PHE A 152 -19.33 -9.00 -10.14
N PHE A 153 -18.26 -8.22 -10.14
CA PHE A 153 -18.21 -6.95 -9.40
C PHE A 153 -19.30 -5.99 -9.87
N ALA A 154 -19.48 -5.88 -11.18
CA ALA A 154 -20.47 -4.98 -11.75
C ALA A 154 -21.90 -5.35 -11.36
N ASP A 155 -22.18 -6.63 -11.25
CA ASP A 155 -23.52 -7.13 -10.93
C ASP A 155 -23.76 -7.37 -9.43
N TYR A 156 -22.72 -7.26 -8.61
CA TYR A 156 -22.83 -7.56 -7.20
C TYR A 156 -23.78 -6.61 -6.49
N LYS A 157 -24.69 -7.17 -5.69
CA LYS A 157 -25.71 -6.38 -4.97
C LYS A 157 -25.37 -6.12 -3.50
N GLY A 158 -24.28 -6.72 -3.03
CA GLY A 158 -23.85 -6.53 -1.64
C GLY A 158 -22.95 -5.32 -1.47
N ASN A 159 -22.26 -5.28 -0.36
CA ASN A 159 -21.35 -4.18 -0.02
C ASN A 159 -19.97 -4.38 -0.66
N ARG A 160 -19.67 -3.61 -1.68
CA ARG A 160 -18.37 -3.71 -2.39
C ARG A 160 -17.19 -3.27 -1.54
N SER A 161 -17.43 -2.58 -0.43
CA SER A 161 -16.37 -2.19 0.49
C SER A 161 -15.94 -3.34 1.39
N ASN A 162 -16.77 -4.36 1.53
CA ASN A 162 -16.40 -5.56 2.28
C ASN A 162 -15.77 -6.58 1.33
N THR A 163 -14.47 -6.43 1.14
CA THR A 163 -13.71 -7.23 0.17
C THR A 163 -13.78 -8.72 0.45
N GLN A 164 -13.71 -9.13 1.72
CA GLN A 164 -13.72 -10.55 2.08
C GLN A 164 -15.07 -11.19 1.79
N GLU A 165 -16.16 -10.50 2.14
CA GLU A 165 -17.50 -10.98 1.88
C GLU A 165 -17.78 -11.09 0.39
N MET A 166 -17.39 -10.06 -0.35
CA MET A 166 -17.56 -10.03 -1.80
C MET A 166 -16.75 -11.16 -2.47
N SER A 167 -15.54 -11.41 -1.98
CA SER A 167 -14.70 -12.48 -2.51
C SER A 167 -15.27 -13.86 -2.25
N ALA A 168 -15.86 -14.07 -1.08
CA ALA A 168 -16.54 -15.34 -0.76
C ALA A 168 -17.73 -15.57 -1.69
N ALA A 169 -18.49 -14.50 -1.95
CA ALA A 169 -19.62 -14.57 -2.88
C ALA A 169 -19.13 -14.89 -4.31
N PHE A 170 -18.00 -14.32 -4.70
CA PHE A 170 -17.40 -14.57 -6.00
C PHE A 170 -17.02 -16.05 -6.17
N GLU A 171 -16.41 -16.64 -5.14
CA GLU A 171 -16.05 -18.06 -5.20
C GLU A 171 -17.25 -18.94 -5.46
N LYS A 172 -18.37 -18.65 -4.79
CA LYS A 172 -19.62 -19.41 -4.99
C LYS A 172 -20.16 -19.21 -6.39
N TRP A 173 -20.09 -17.97 -6.87
CA TRP A 173 -20.56 -17.65 -8.22
C TRP A 173 -19.74 -18.38 -9.29
N VAL A 174 -18.43 -18.40 -9.15
CA VAL A 174 -17.54 -19.10 -10.08
C VAL A 174 -17.84 -20.60 -10.09
N SER A 175 -18.07 -21.18 -8.91
CA SER A 175 -18.41 -22.61 -8.80
C SER A 175 -19.64 -22.96 -9.61
N ARG A 176 -20.62 -22.06 -9.67
CA ARG A 176 -21.85 -22.29 -10.42
C ARG A 176 -21.70 -22.18 -11.92
N GLN A 177 -20.63 -21.52 -12.37
CA GLN A 177 -20.38 -21.31 -13.80
C GLN A 177 -19.74 -22.54 -14.47
N LYS A 178 -19.30 -23.51 -13.70
CA LYS A 178 -18.65 -24.70 -14.24
C LYS A 178 -19.64 -25.81 -14.62
#